data_5ea440a273ec761b189b02f757e30e4e
#
_entry.id   5ea440a273ec761b189b02f757e30e4e
#
_cell.length_a   1.000
_cell.length_b   1.000
_cell.length_c   1.000
_cell.angle_alpha   90.00
_cell.angle_beta   90.00
_cell.angle_gamma   90.00
#
_symmetry.space_group_name_H-M   'P 1'
#
loop_
_entity.id
_entity.type
_entity.pdbx_description
1 polymer ?
#
loop_
_entity_poly.entity_id
_entity_poly.type
_entity_poly.pdbx_seq_one_letter_code
_entity_poly.pdbx_strand_id
1 'polypeptide(L)'
;MANSATMCNVGDLAFYQDLADLMNAHPETYEGLGEVDLTLGVVLTGTGGDDLRIRLRFEDLGCTGVSLLGDGEEADCDCWLTGDIGAWSEMFDDIVANGRATGRSTVNSLTLVGDRIRARGDDPMGVDRFFRFNQTIQQFLDGAAQLAPAPA
;
A
#
# COMPACT_ATOMS: atom_id res chain seq x y z
N MET A 1 -4.54 25.21 8.32
CA MET A 1 -4.29 24.77 7.98
C MET A 1 -3.91 23.90 7.58
N ALA A 2 -4.17 23.55 7.44
CA ALA A 2 -3.74 22.49 7.18
C ALA A 2 -2.69 22.38 6.48
N ASN A 3 -2.28 22.49 6.55
CA ASN A 3 -1.41 22.29 5.95
C ASN A 3 -1.01 21.13 5.77
N SER A 4 -1.11 20.62 5.75
CA SER A 4 -0.56 19.39 5.59
C SER A 4 0.03 19.16 4.25
N ALA A 5 1.22 18.74 4.19
CA ALA A 5 1.84 18.34 2.96
C ALA A 5 1.18 17.09 2.38
N THR A 6 0.64 16.24 3.22
CA THR A 6 0.03 14.98 2.82
C THR A 6 -1.43 15.16 2.49
N MET A 7 -1.80 14.78 1.27
CA MET A 7 -3.19 14.82 0.81
C MET A 7 -3.97 13.58 1.19
N CYS A 8 -3.31 12.58 1.78
CA CYS A 8 -3.88 11.28 2.10
C CYS A 8 -3.80 11.01 3.59
N ASN A 9 -4.82 10.37 4.15
CA ASN A 9 -4.83 9.96 5.55
C ASN A 9 -4.19 8.59 5.69
N VAL A 10 -2.87 8.54 5.48
CA VAL A 10 -2.13 7.27 5.43
C VAL A 10 -2.18 6.48 6.73
N GLY A 11 -2.50 7.14 7.83
CA GLY A 11 -2.65 6.48 9.14
C GLY A 11 -4.08 6.07 9.47
N ASP A 12 -4.98 6.08 8.51
CA ASP A 12 -6.40 5.78 8.72
C ASP A 12 -6.82 4.60 7.84
N LEU A 13 -7.43 3.59 8.46
CA LEU A 13 -7.90 2.41 7.75
C LEU A 13 -8.84 2.77 6.61
N ALA A 14 -9.67 3.79 6.78
CA ALA A 14 -10.63 4.21 5.76
C ALA A 14 -9.97 4.58 4.44
N PHE A 15 -8.77 5.12 4.49
CA PHE A 15 -8.01 5.46 3.29
C PHE A 15 -7.73 4.20 2.45
N TYR A 16 -7.33 3.11 3.10
CA TYR A 16 -7.03 1.85 2.41
C TYR A 16 -8.29 1.16 1.92
N GLN A 17 -9.39 1.32 2.64
CA GLN A 17 -10.68 0.85 2.18
C GLN A 17 -11.11 1.58 0.90
N ASP A 18 -10.86 2.89 0.86
CA ASP A 18 -11.17 3.68 -0.34
C ASP A 18 -10.31 3.25 -1.53
N LEU A 19 -9.06 2.92 -1.30
CA LEU A 19 -8.20 2.38 -2.36
C LEU A 19 -8.76 1.04 -2.88
N ALA A 20 -9.21 0.19 -1.98
CA ALA A 20 -9.81 -1.09 -2.36
C ALA A 20 -11.08 -0.89 -3.16
N ASP A 21 -11.93 0.03 -2.74
CA ASP A 21 -13.18 0.33 -3.44
C ASP A 21 -12.88 0.84 -4.86
N LEU A 22 -11.87 1.68 -4.99
CA LEU A 22 -11.45 2.20 -6.29
C LEU A 22 -10.94 1.09 -7.20
N MET A 23 -10.10 0.20 -6.67
CA MET A 23 -9.61 -0.95 -7.42
C MET A 23 -10.76 -1.82 -7.92
N ASN A 24 -11.72 -2.10 -7.04
CA ASN A 24 -12.84 -2.97 -7.36
C ASN A 24 -13.80 -2.34 -8.37
N ALA A 25 -13.82 -1.01 -8.44
CA ALA A 25 -14.64 -0.29 -9.40
C ALA A 25 -14.05 -0.27 -10.81
N HIS A 26 -12.76 -0.58 -10.94
CA HIS A 26 -12.02 -0.47 -12.21
C HIS A 26 -11.18 -1.72 -12.49
N PRO A 27 -11.80 -2.91 -12.60
CA PRO A 27 -11.03 -4.13 -12.86
C PRO A 27 -10.28 -4.08 -14.19
N GLU A 28 -10.77 -3.30 -15.14
CA GLU A 28 -10.11 -3.17 -16.44
C GLU A 28 -8.67 -2.60 -16.31
N THR A 29 -8.40 -1.80 -15.30
CA THR A 29 -7.08 -1.24 -15.05
C THR A 29 -6.07 -2.35 -14.73
N TYR A 30 -6.54 -3.45 -14.18
CA TYR A 30 -5.68 -4.54 -13.71
C TYR A 30 -5.60 -5.71 -14.67
N GLU A 31 -6.41 -5.73 -15.73
CA GLU A 31 -6.42 -6.84 -16.67
C GLU A 31 -5.06 -7.08 -17.32
N GLY A 32 -4.37 -6.00 -17.68
CA GLY A 32 -3.05 -6.10 -18.29
C GLY A 32 -1.95 -6.55 -17.34
N LEU A 33 -2.19 -6.42 -16.03
CA LEU A 33 -1.24 -6.86 -15.00
C LEU A 33 -1.48 -8.30 -14.59
N GLY A 34 -2.66 -8.85 -14.89
CA GLY A 34 -3.03 -10.21 -14.57
C GLY A 34 -3.69 -10.35 -13.20
N GLU A 35 -4.20 -11.55 -12.96
CA GLU A 35 -4.85 -11.87 -11.71
C GLU A 35 -3.83 -11.95 -10.58
N VAL A 36 -4.26 -11.58 -9.38
CA VAL A 36 -3.42 -11.58 -8.19
C VAL A 36 -4.01 -12.54 -7.16
N ASP A 37 -3.15 -13.13 -6.35
CA ASP A 37 -3.55 -13.95 -5.20
C ASP A 37 -2.53 -13.66 -4.11
N LEU A 38 -2.88 -12.74 -3.20
CA LEU A 38 -1.93 -12.27 -2.21
C LEU A 38 -2.67 -11.73 -0.99
N THR A 39 -2.25 -12.18 0.19
CA THR A 39 -2.62 -11.54 1.45
C THR A 39 -1.42 -10.73 1.91
N LEU A 40 -1.56 -9.41 1.88
CA LEU A 40 -0.47 -8.48 2.17
C LEU A 40 -0.74 -7.75 3.47
N GLY A 41 0.25 -7.73 4.35
CA GLY A 41 0.23 -6.88 5.53
C GLY A 41 0.88 -5.54 5.21
N VAL A 42 0.34 -4.47 5.77
CA VAL A 42 0.93 -3.13 5.69
C VAL A 42 1.09 -2.65 7.12
N VAL A 43 2.32 -2.36 7.51
CA VAL A 43 2.63 -1.94 8.88
C VAL A 43 3.25 -0.55 8.84
N LEU A 44 2.58 0.40 9.48
CA LEU A 44 3.05 1.77 9.60
C LEU A 44 3.53 1.99 11.03
N THR A 45 4.82 2.29 11.17
CA THR A 45 5.42 2.57 12.47
C THR A 45 5.59 4.08 12.65
N GLY A 46 5.96 4.51 13.85
CA GLY A 46 6.23 5.93 14.09
C GLY A 46 5.00 6.81 14.05
N THR A 47 3.83 6.24 14.37
CA THR A 47 2.56 6.97 14.31
C THR A 47 2.30 7.83 15.54
N GLY A 48 3.16 7.77 16.54
CA GLY A 48 2.96 8.46 17.81
C GLY A 48 2.22 7.63 18.85
N GLY A 49 1.82 6.43 18.48
CA GLY A 49 1.17 5.46 19.35
C GLY A 49 1.48 4.06 18.87
N ASP A 50 0.51 3.17 18.98
CA ASP A 50 0.68 1.81 18.48
C ASP A 50 0.84 1.82 16.96
N ASP A 51 1.62 0.86 16.45
CA ASP A 51 1.78 0.71 15.02
C ASP A 51 0.42 0.39 14.38
N LEU A 52 0.19 0.95 13.20
CA LEU A 52 -1.00 0.62 12.43
C LEU A 52 -0.69 -0.59 11.56
N ARG A 53 -1.46 -1.65 11.75
CA ARG A 53 -1.29 -2.90 10.99
C ARG A 53 -2.57 -3.19 10.24
N ILE A 54 -2.44 -3.37 8.92
CA ILE A 54 -3.57 -3.53 8.01
C ILE A 54 -3.35 -4.80 7.20
N ARG A 55 -4.43 -5.57 7.01
CA ARG A 55 -4.44 -6.72 6.13
C ARG A 55 -5.20 -6.35 4.87
N LEU A 56 -4.54 -6.56 3.72
CA LEU A 56 -5.14 -6.37 2.40
C LEU A 56 -5.21 -7.73 1.71
N ARG A 57 -6.41 -8.13 1.32
CA ARG A 57 -6.58 -9.39 0.60
C ARG A 57 -6.86 -9.10 -0.87
N PHE A 58 -5.93 -9.49 -1.73
CA PHE A 58 -6.05 -9.33 -3.18
C PHE A 58 -6.43 -10.66 -3.81
N GLU A 59 -7.50 -10.66 -4.61
CA GLU A 59 -7.94 -11.83 -5.35
C GLU A 59 -8.39 -11.40 -6.74
N ASP A 60 -8.04 -12.20 -7.74
CA ASP A 60 -8.42 -11.92 -9.14
C ASP A 60 -7.94 -10.54 -9.56
N LEU A 61 -8.85 -9.63 -9.85
CA LEU A 61 -8.51 -8.26 -10.28
C LEU A 61 -8.92 -7.22 -9.23
N GLY A 62 -9.09 -7.63 -7.99
CA GLY A 62 -9.61 -6.75 -6.95
C GLY A 62 -8.99 -6.96 -5.58
N CYS A 63 -9.46 -6.17 -4.64
CA CYS A 63 -9.13 -6.29 -3.23
C CYS A 63 -10.40 -6.63 -2.47
N THR A 64 -10.46 -7.83 -1.92
CA THR A 64 -11.69 -8.38 -1.33
C THR A 64 -11.80 -8.13 0.17
N GLY A 65 -10.75 -7.61 0.80
CA GLY A 65 -10.82 -7.33 2.23
C GLY A 65 -9.75 -6.35 2.68
N VAL A 66 -10.15 -5.46 3.58
CA VAL A 66 -9.27 -4.51 4.26
C VAL A 66 -9.66 -4.57 5.73
N SER A 67 -8.72 -4.93 6.60
CA SER A 67 -9.02 -5.07 8.02
C SER A 67 -7.80 -4.73 8.86
N LEU A 68 -8.05 -4.39 10.12
CA LEU A 68 -6.97 -4.16 11.07
C LEU A 68 -6.42 -5.48 11.58
N LEU A 69 -5.12 -5.49 11.85
CA LEU A 69 -4.42 -6.61 12.48
C LEU A 69 -3.98 -6.19 13.86
N GLY A 70 -3.95 -7.13 14.79
CA GLY A 70 -3.34 -6.94 16.09
C GLY A 70 -1.83 -7.11 16.03
N ASP A 71 -1.20 -6.88 17.18
CA ASP A 71 0.25 -6.98 17.29
C ASP A 71 0.74 -8.37 16.89
N GLY A 72 1.63 -8.41 15.91
CA GLY A 72 2.21 -9.67 15.44
C GLY A 72 1.35 -10.44 14.44
N GLU A 73 0.10 -10.03 14.23
CA GLU A 73 -0.80 -10.77 13.31
C GLU A 73 -0.41 -10.62 11.85
N GLU A 74 0.47 -9.66 11.52
CA GLU A 74 0.97 -9.55 10.15
C GLU A 74 1.70 -10.83 9.71
N ALA A 75 2.18 -11.64 10.64
CA ALA A 75 2.82 -12.91 10.34
C ALA A 75 1.87 -13.93 9.70
N ASP A 76 0.55 -13.72 9.84
CA ASP A 76 -0.45 -14.58 9.19
C ASP A 76 -0.66 -14.22 7.72
N CYS A 77 -0.11 -13.10 7.27
CA CYS A 77 -0.15 -12.71 5.86
C CYS A 77 0.93 -13.47 5.08
N ASP A 78 0.79 -13.53 3.76
CA ASP A 78 1.83 -14.12 2.90
C ASP A 78 3.15 -13.36 3.10
N CYS A 79 3.06 -12.04 3.17
CA CYS A 79 4.18 -11.15 3.48
C CYS A 79 3.60 -9.85 4.00
N TRP A 80 4.49 -8.97 4.47
CA TRP A 80 4.05 -7.64 4.89
C TRP A 80 5.12 -6.61 4.55
N LEU A 81 4.66 -5.37 4.35
CA LEU A 81 5.52 -4.22 4.12
C LEU A 81 5.51 -3.38 5.39
N THR A 82 6.69 -3.12 5.95
CA THR A 82 6.80 -2.33 7.17
C THR A 82 7.68 -1.11 6.96
N GLY A 83 7.24 0.03 7.43
CA GLY A 83 7.99 1.27 7.34
C GLY A 83 7.38 2.34 8.22
N ASP A 84 8.16 3.39 8.52
CA ASP A 84 7.61 4.48 9.32
C ASP A 84 6.58 5.27 8.50
N ILE A 85 5.67 5.94 9.21
CA ILE A 85 4.59 6.67 8.55
C ILE A 85 5.11 7.77 7.64
N GLY A 86 6.30 8.32 7.94
CA GLY A 86 6.93 9.31 7.07
C GLY A 86 7.29 8.75 5.71
N ALA A 87 7.79 7.51 5.66
CA ALA A 87 8.13 6.86 4.40
C ALA A 87 6.88 6.63 3.56
N TRP A 88 5.80 6.15 4.18
CA TRP A 88 4.53 5.96 3.49
C TRP A 88 3.96 7.29 2.99
N SER A 89 4.03 8.34 3.83
CA SER A 89 3.52 9.66 3.46
C SER A 89 4.27 10.24 2.27
N GLU A 90 5.59 10.08 2.24
CA GLU A 90 6.38 10.58 1.11
C GLU A 90 6.01 9.89 -0.20
N MET A 91 5.78 8.57 -0.14
CA MET A 91 5.35 7.84 -1.33
C MET A 91 3.99 8.36 -1.82
N PHE A 92 3.02 8.49 -0.91
CA PHE A 92 1.70 8.96 -1.30
C PHE A 92 1.70 10.42 -1.74
N ASP A 93 2.54 11.26 -1.16
CA ASP A 93 2.69 12.65 -1.63
C ASP A 93 3.21 12.68 -3.07
N ASP A 94 4.17 11.82 -3.40
CA ASP A 94 4.68 11.71 -4.76
C ASP A 94 3.58 11.22 -5.71
N ILE A 95 2.79 10.24 -5.29
CA ILE A 95 1.68 9.72 -6.10
C ILE A 95 0.68 10.82 -6.40
N VAL A 96 0.30 11.59 -5.39
CA VAL A 96 -0.69 12.67 -5.57
C VAL A 96 -0.14 13.76 -6.47
N ALA A 97 1.14 14.11 -6.31
CA ALA A 97 1.76 15.18 -7.09
C ALA A 97 1.93 14.81 -8.56
N ASN A 98 2.18 13.54 -8.87
CA ASN A 98 2.56 13.10 -10.22
C ASN A 98 1.58 12.12 -10.85
N GLY A 99 0.50 11.76 -10.15
CA GLY A 99 -0.49 10.80 -10.64
C GLY A 99 -0.09 9.35 -10.40
N ARG A 100 1.15 9.11 -10.00
CA ARG A 100 1.70 7.77 -9.69
C ARG A 100 3.04 7.95 -8.99
N ALA A 101 3.49 6.91 -8.31
CA ALA A 101 4.82 6.91 -7.71
C ALA A 101 5.88 6.94 -8.83
N THR A 102 6.92 7.72 -8.63
CA THR A 102 7.97 7.92 -9.63
C THR A 102 9.36 7.61 -9.03
N GLY A 103 10.27 7.15 -9.90
CA GLY A 103 11.67 6.95 -9.55
C GLY A 103 11.86 6.11 -8.30
N ARG A 104 12.48 6.68 -7.29
CA ARG A 104 12.79 5.97 -6.05
C ARG A 104 11.60 5.86 -5.10
N SER A 105 10.50 6.50 -5.42
CA SER A 105 9.31 6.47 -4.57
C SER A 105 8.37 5.31 -4.89
N THR A 106 8.66 4.49 -5.91
CA THR A 106 7.85 3.29 -6.15
C THR A 106 8.04 2.31 -5.00
N VAL A 107 7.00 1.53 -4.73
CA VAL A 107 7.07 0.55 -3.64
C VAL A 107 8.21 -0.44 -3.88
N ASN A 108 8.44 -0.82 -5.12
CA ASN A 108 9.54 -1.73 -5.46
C ASN A 108 10.90 -1.09 -5.14
N SER A 109 11.10 0.17 -5.52
CA SER A 109 12.36 0.87 -5.24
C SER A 109 12.56 1.08 -3.74
N LEU A 110 11.51 1.42 -3.02
CA LEU A 110 11.60 1.63 -1.57
C LEU A 110 11.99 0.36 -0.83
N THR A 111 11.57 -0.81 -1.32
CA THR A 111 11.90 -2.08 -0.69
C THR A 111 13.27 -2.62 -1.11
N LEU A 112 13.75 -2.29 -2.32
CA LEU A 112 15.00 -2.83 -2.83
C LEU A 112 16.20 -1.91 -2.58
N VAL A 113 16.02 -0.60 -2.64
CA VAL A 113 17.13 0.35 -2.61
C VAL A 113 17.23 1.07 -1.27
N GLY A 114 16.11 1.51 -0.73
CA GLY A 114 16.09 2.19 0.55
C GLY A 114 15.70 1.23 1.67
N ASP A 115 16.04 1.53 2.89
CA ASP A 115 15.63 0.71 4.03
C ASP A 115 14.39 1.24 4.72
N ARG A 116 13.70 2.18 4.10
CA ARG A 116 12.59 2.87 4.76
C ARG A 116 11.30 2.04 4.78
N ILE A 117 11.07 1.22 3.72
CA ILE A 117 9.98 0.26 3.69
C ILE A 117 10.62 -1.09 3.40
N ARG A 118 10.29 -2.10 4.21
CA ARG A 118 10.88 -3.42 4.09
C ARG A 118 9.81 -4.46 3.79
N ALA A 119 10.10 -5.34 2.83
CA ALA A 119 9.26 -6.49 2.54
C ALA A 119 9.72 -7.64 3.41
N ARG A 120 8.81 -8.22 4.18
CA ARG A 120 9.10 -9.29 5.12
C ARG A 120 8.06 -10.40 5.04
N GLY A 121 8.45 -11.60 5.44
CA GLY A 121 7.56 -12.74 5.51
C GLY A 121 8.23 -13.85 6.28
N ASP A 122 7.43 -14.70 6.92
CA ASP A 122 7.94 -15.88 7.62
C ASP A 122 8.39 -16.94 6.63
N ASP A 123 7.77 -16.94 5.43
CA ASP A 123 8.07 -17.88 4.37
C ASP A 123 8.71 -17.10 3.21
N PRO A 124 9.91 -17.49 2.74
CA PRO A 124 10.51 -16.85 1.57
C PRO A 124 9.61 -16.81 0.34
N MET A 125 8.74 -17.81 0.17
CA MET A 125 7.77 -17.83 -0.92
C MET A 125 6.76 -16.69 -0.81
N GLY A 126 6.43 -16.28 0.41
CA GLY A 126 5.52 -15.17 0.64
C GLY A 126 6.12 -13.85 0.17
N VAL A 127 7.39 -13.61 0.51
CA VAL A 127 8.09 -12.40 0.04
C VAL A 127 8.22 -12.40 -1.48
N ASP A 128 8.47 -13.58 -2.06
CA ASP A 128 8.54 -13.72 -3.52
C ASP A 128 7.22 -13.30 -4.18
N ARG A 129 6.09 -13.62 -3.55
CA ARG A 129 4.78 -13.20 -4.07
C ARG A 129 4.66 -11.68 -4.12
N PHE A 130 5.19 -10.96 -3.13
CA PHE A 130 5.20 -9.50 -3.20
C PHE A 130 5.89 -9.01 -4.46
N PHE A 131 7.09 -9.54 -4.75
CA PHE A 131 7.83 -9.10 -5.93
C PHE A 131 7.15 -9.54 -7.23
N ARG A 132 6.48 -10.68 -7.22
CA ARG A 132 5.71 -11.13 -8.38
C ARG A 132 4.55 -10.20 -8.69
N PHE A 133 3.86 -9.71 -7.66
CA PHE A 133 2.67 -8.90 -7.83
C PHE A 133 2.92 -7.41 -7.56
N ASN A 134 4.18 -6.97 -7.53
CA ASN A 134 4.50 -5.59 -7.14
C ASN A 134 3.85 -4.54 -8.04
N GLN A 135 3.66 -4.84 -9.32
CA GLN A 135 3.02 -3.88 -10.23
C GLN A 135 1.54 -3.69 -9.89
N THR A 136 0.87 -4.78 -9.51
CA THR A 136 -0.53 -4.69 -9.06
C THR A 136 -0.62 -3.91 -7.76
N ILE A 137 0.29 -4.17 -6.82
CA ILE A 137 0.33 -3.44 -5.55
C ILE A 137 0.59 -1.96 -5.81
N GLN A 138 1.55 -1.64 -6.69
CA GLN A 138 1.84 -0.25 -7.02
C GLN A 138 0.63 0.44 -7.64
N GLN A 139 -0.06 -0.20 -8.56
CA GLN A 139 -1.25 0.36 -9.19
C GLN A 139 -2.34 0.62 -8.16
N PHE A 140 -2.51 -0.29 -7.22
CA PHE A 140 -3.45 -0.13 -6.10
C PHE A 140 -3.10 1.14 -5.30
N LEU A 141 -1.83 1.29 -4.92
CA LEU A 141 -1.37 2.46 -4.15
C LEU A 141 -1.47 3.74 -4.97
N ASP A 142 -1.19 3.68 -6.26
CA ASP A 142 -1.27 4.84 -7.16
C ASP A 142 -2.70 5.38 -7.26
N GLY A 143 -3.69 4.57 -6.90
CA GLY A 143 -5.07 5.02 -6.82
C GLY A 143 -5.28 6.22 -5.92
N ALA A 144 -4.35 6.46 -4.98
CA ALA A 144 -4.41 7.61 -4.09
C ALA A 144 -4.50 8.94 -4.86
N ALA A 145 -3.92 9.01 -6.06
CA ALA A 145 -4.00 10.21 -6.88
C ALA A 145 -5.43 10.54 -7.30
N GLN A 146 -6.27 9.52 -7.43
CA GLN A 146 -7.67 9.70 -7.80
C GLN A 146 -8.56 10.01 -6.61
N LEU A 147 -8.11 9.63 -5.39
CA LEU A 147 -8.86 9.87 -4.17
C LEU A 147 -8.57 11.24 -3.57
N ALA A 148 -7.44 11.85 -3.94
CA ALA A 148 -7.04 13.14 -3.38
C ALA A 148 -8.01 14.23 -3.83
N PRO A 149 -8.30 15.23 -2.96
CA PRO A 149 -9.15 16.34 -3.36
C PRO A 149 -8.54 17.07 -4.55
N ALA A 150 -9.39 17.55 -5.44
CA ALA A 150 -8.91 18.38 -6.55
C ALA A 150 -8.24 19.63 -5.99
N PRO A 151 -7.17 20.12 -6.63
CA PRO A 151 -6.55 21.37 -6.21
C PRO A 151 -7.55 22.52 -6.30
N ALA A 152 -7.50 23.39 -5.33
CA ALA A 152 -8.38 24.55 -5.31
C ALA A 152 -8.00 25.55 -6.38
#